data_1fbb0a6c94ca89c0592e5d9a5b425ce1
#
_entry.id   1fbb0a6c94ca89c0592e5d9a5b425ce1
#
_cell.length_a   1.000
_cell.length_b   1.000
_cell.length_c   1.000
_cell.angle_alpha   90.00
_cell.angle_beta   90.00
_cell.angle_gamma   90.00
#
_symmetry.space_group_name_H-M   'P 1'
#
loop_
_entity.id
_entity.type
_entity.pdbx_description
1 polymer ?
#
loop_
_entity_poly.entity_id
_entity_poly.type
_entity_poly.pdbx_seq_one_letter_code
_entity_poly.pdbx_strand_id
1 'polypeptide(L)'
;MLSKFRTILEDEKLLDTSPNISNVKIGSFIELEGELQKNPLIDYMDKIVDMFRMVDIFSDEPELGNKKNVSLQKKKENQILKQIKEFSAELKHSGTVDFILSGSIGTIVLSAQGQYLANDNISEILGGKFKVLGKVIAICKDDSESIDLLRKTTLSILTDELLDDFFVGFKSEDMKQFNLPELMTEIKGPAVIVIPIAIYA
;
A
#
# COMPACT_ATOMS: atom_id res chain seq x y z
N MET A 1 23.89 16.39 2.99
CA MET A 1 24.20 15.60 1.78
C MET A 1 23.09 15.72 0.74
N LEU A 2 21.81 15.59 1.10
CA LEU A 2 20.66 15.73 0.20
C LEU A 2 20.64 17.06 -0.56
N SER A 3 20.82 18.20 0.15
CA SER A 3 20.82 19.53 -0.47
C SER A 3 21.84 19.69 -1.60
N LYS A 4 23.07 19.19 -1.40
CA LYS A 4 24.10 19.22 -2.45
C LYS A 4 23.71 18.36 -3.68
N PHE A 5 23.15 17.19 -3.43
CA PHE A 5 22.69 16.31 -4.52
C PHE A 5 21.55 16.97 -5.31
N ARG A 6 20.58 17.55 -4.62
CA ARG A 6 19.48 18.31 -5.22
C ARG A 6 19.99 19.46 -6.09
N THR A 7 20.93 20.27 -5.56
CA THR A 7 21.54 21.38 -6.31
C THR A 7 22.22 20.89 -7.58
N ILE A 8 22.97 19.78 -7.53
CA ILE A 8 23.60 19.21 -8.73
C ILE A 8 22.54 18.81 -9.76
N LEU A 9 21.44 18.17 -9.35
CA LEU A 9 20.38 17.80 -10.29
C LEU A 9 19.70 19.02 -10.92
N GLU A 10 19.57 20.13 -10.16
CA GLU A 10 19.03 21.39 -10.68
C GLU A 10 20.00 22.06 -11.67
N ASP A 11 21.28 22.17 -11.31
CA ASP A 11 22.32 22.79 -12.14
C ASP A 11 22.48 22.07 -13.48
N GLU A 12 22.40 20.73 -13.45
CA GLU A 12 22.46 19.87 -14.63
C GLU A 12 21.13 19.77 -15.40
N LYS A 13 20.07 20.44 -14.92
CA LYS A 13 18.70 20.39 -15.48
C LYS A 13 18.11 18.98 -15.57
N LEU A 14 18.47 18.15 -14.64
CA LEU A 14 17.98 16.76 -14.53
C LEU A 14 16.77 16.61 -13.61
N LEU A 15 16.49 17.62 -12.77
CA LEU A 15 15.39 17.65 -11.81
C LEU A 15 14.18 18.39 -12.38
N ASP A 16 13.04 17.73 -12.45
CA ASP A 16 11.75 18.35 -12.72
C ASP A 16 11.04 18.62 -11.39
N THR A 17 10.87 19.90 -11.05
CA THR A 17 10.19 20.36 -9.82
C THR A 17 8.71 20.67 -10.03
N SER A 18 8.22 20.59 -11.26
CA SER A 18 6.82 20.78 -11.62
C SER A 18 6.38 19.74 -12.65
N PRO A 19 6.55 18.44 -12.34
CA PRO A 19 6.31 17.40 -13.33
C PRO A 19 4.85 17.36 -13.75
N ASN A 20 4.64 17.01 -15.01
CA ASN A 20 3.34 16.72 -15.59
C ASN A 20 3.38 15.32 -16.20
N ILE A 21 2.32 14.55 -16.05
CA ILE A 21 2.24 13.17 -16.53
C ILE A 21 2.57 13.04 -18.03
N SER A 22 2.22 14.06 -18.84
CA SER A 22 2.50 14.08 -20.27
C SER A 22 3.98 14.25 -20.62
N ASN A 23 4.78 14.84 -19.72
CA ASN A 23 6.18 15.19 -19.95
C ASN A 23 7.16 14.32 -19.16
N VAL A 24 6.68 13.68 -18.09
CA VAL A 24 7.50 12.79 -17.26
C VAL A 24 7.98 11.60 -18.10
N LYS A 25 9.25 11.24 -17.90
CA LYS A 25 9.89 10.11 -18.59
C LYS A 25 10.46 9.11 -17.58
N ILE A 26 10.47 7.85 -17.95
CA ILE A 26 11.16 6.82 -17.18
C ILE A 26 12.65 7.21 -17.09
N GLY A 27 13.20 7.15 -15.88
CA GLY A 27 14.58 7.53 -15.58
C GLY A 27 14.76 8.99 -15.15
N SER A 28 13.75 9.87 -15.32
CA SER A 28 13.84 11.27 -14.85
C SER A 28 13.81 11.37 -13.34
N PHE A 29 14.46 12.42 -12.81
CA PHE A 29 14.33 12.80 -11.40
C PHE A 29 13.22 13.83 -11.26
N ILE A 30 12.36 13.62 -10.29
CA ILE A 30 11.24 14.51 -10.00
C ILE A 30 11.22 14.87 -8.52
N GLU A 31 10.75 16.07 -8.23
CA GLU A 31 10.43 16.51 -6.89
C GLU A 31 8.95 16.86 -6.83
N LEU A 32 8.26 16.26 -5.88
CA LEU A 32 6.81 16.32 -5.75
C LEU A 32 6.45 16.63 -4.30
N GLU A 33 5.30 17.27 -4.12
CA GLU A 33 4.68 17.44 -2.80
C GLU A 33 3.30 16.81 -2.80
N GLY A 34 2.96 16.10 -1.74
CA GLY A 34 1.64 15.50 -1.59
C GLY A 34 1.44 14.87 -0.23
N GLU A 35 0.24 14.36 -0.02
CA GLU A 35 -0.14 13.62 1.18
C GLU A 35 0.30 12.17 1.07
N LEU A 36 1.05 11.71 2.08
CA LEU A 36 1.57 10.35 2.11
C LEU A 36 0.55 9.40 2.77
N GLN A 37 0.20 8.36 2.06
CA GLN A 37 -0.77 7.36 2.49
C GLN A 37 -0.16 5.95 2.45
N LYS A 38 -0.74 5.03 3.21
CA LYS A 38 -0.41 3.60 3.11
C LYS A 38 -0.79 3.06 1.73
N ASN A 39 -0.11 2.00 1.34
CA ASN A 39 -0.61 1.12 0.29
C ASN A 39 -2.04 0.65 0.66
N PRO A 40 -3.05 0.88 -0.19
CA PRO A 40 -4.46 0.57 0.13
C PRO A 40 -4.67 -0.90 0.45
N LEU A 41 -3.90 -1.81 -0.12
CA LEU A 41 -3.98 -3.23 0.18
C LEU A 41 -3.50 -3.54 1.60
N ILE A 42 -2.41 -2.91 2.04
CA ILE A 42 -1.91 -3.04 3.42
C ILE A 42 -2.91 -2.40 4.40
N ASP A 43 -3.45 -1.22 4.08
CA ASP A 43 -4.45 -0.54 4.91
C ASP A 43 -5.72 -1.39 5.08
N TYR A 44 -6.17 -2.02 4.01
CA TYR A 44 -7.30 -2.96 4.04
C TYR A 44 -7.04 -4.14 4.99
N MET A 45 -5.87 -4.78 4.87
CA MET A 45 -5.50 -5.91 5.73
C MET A 45 -5.35 -5.51 7.20
N ASP A 46 -4.75 -4.36 7.48
CA ASP A 46 -4.63 -3.84 8.84
C ASP A 46 -6.02 -3.62 9.46
N LYS A 47 -6.96 -3.04 8.71
CA LYS A 47 -8.35 -2.82 9.18
C LYS A 47 -9.09 -4.12 9.46
N ILE A 48 -8.90 -5.16 8.67
CA ILE A 48 -9.48 -6.48 8.95
C ILE A 48 -8.91 -7.04 10.28
N VAL A 49 -7.59 -6.95 10.47
CA VAL A 49 -6.97 -7.41 11.73
C VAL A 49 -7.54 -6.66 12.93
N ASP A 50 -7.69 -5.34 12.82
CA ASP A 50 -8.24 -4.53 13.92
C ASP A 50 -9.71 -4.85 14.17
N MET A 51 -10.49 -5.10 13.12
CA MET A 51 -11.88 -5.55 13.23
C MET A 51 -11.98 -6.86 14.01
N PHE A 52 -11.20 -7.88 13.67
CA PHE A 52 -11.21 -9.15 14.41
C PHE A 52 -10.80 -8.97 15.86
N ARG A 53 -9.83 -8.10 16.16
CA ARG A 53 -9.46 -7.77 17.54
C ARG A 53 -10.61 -7.11 18.30
N MET A 54 -11.34 -6.20 17.64
CA MET A 54 -12.52 -5.57 18.27
C MET A 54 -13.61 -6.59 18.56
N VAL A 55 -13.92 -7.47 17.60
CA VAL A 55 -14.90 -8.53 17.80
C VAL A 55 -14.50 -9.43 18.98
N ASP A 56 -13.24 -9.84 19.09
CA ASP A 56 -12.75 -10.62 20.23
C ASP A 56 -12.95 -9.89 21.58
N ILE A 57 -12.66 -8.58 21.62
CA ILE A 57 -12.82 -7.78 22.86
C ILE A 57 -14.29 -7.67 23.30
N PHE A 58 -15.21 -7.55 22.33
CA PHE A 58 -16.64 -7.38 22.62
C PHE A 58 -17.42 -8.71 22.72
N SER A 59 -16.82 -9.84 22.29
CA SER A 59 -17.44 -11.17 22.34
C SER A 59 -17.21 -11.94 23.67
N ASP A 60 -16.63 -11.32 24.69
CA ASP A 60 -16.30 -11.95 25.98
C ASP A 60 -17.52 -12.26 26.86
N GLU A 61 -18.74 -12.14 26.35
CA GLU A 61 -19.90 -12.75 27.03
C GLU A 61 -19.94 -14.25 26.70
N PRO A 62 -20.04 -15.10 27.75
CA PRO A 62 -20.20 -16.54 27.57
C PRO A 62 -21.59 -16.81 27.00
N GLU A 63 -21.72 -16.84 25.69
CA GLU A 63 -22.92 -17.36 25.05
C GLU A 63 -23.15 -18.79 25.53
N LEU A 64 -24.27 -19.01 26.23
CA LEU A 64 -24.81 -20.30 26.62
C LEU A 64 -25.25 -21.19 25.46
N GLY A 65 -24.66 -20.97 24.26
CA GLY A 65 -24.95 -21.67 23.02
C GLY A 65 -23.82 -22.59 22.58
N ASN A 66 -24.16 -23.82 22.21
CA ASN A 66 -23.41 -24.90 21.59
C ASN A 66 -21.87 -24.70 21.41
N LYS A 67 -21.11 -25.10 22.41
CA LYS A 67 -19.63 -25.02 22.49
C LYS A 67 -18.90 -25.52 21.23
N LYS A 68 -19.50 -26.41 20.44
CA LYS A 68 -18.91 -26.92 19.19
C LYS A 68 -18.91 -25.88 18.05
N ASN A 69 -19.98 -25.10 17.90
CA ASN A 69 -20.07 -24.09 16.84
C ASN A 69 -19.15 -22.91 17.11
N VAL A 70 -19.06 -22.48 18.38
CA VAL A 70 -18.15 -21.41 18.83
C VAL A 70 -16.68 -21.81 18.60
N SER A 71 -16.31 -23.06 18.88
CA SER A 71 -14.93 -23.53 18.66
C SER A 71 -14.56 -23.63 17.15
N LEU A 72 -15.52 -23.95 16.29
CA LEU A 72 -15.31 -23.97 14.83
C LEU A 72 -15.18 -22.58 14.24
N GLN A 73 -15.97 -21.64 14.75
CA GLN A 73 -15.91 -20.23 14.32
C GLN A 73 -14.58 -19.60 14.72
N LYS A 74 -14.16 -19.72 15.98
CA LYS A 74 -12.84 -19.25 16.45
C LYS A 74 -11.67 -19.88 15.66
N LYS A 75 -11.79 -21.15 15.23
CA LYS A 75 -10.76 -21.77 14.39
C LYS A 75 -10.69 -21.12 13.00
N LYS A 76 -11.84 -20.82 12.38
CA LYS A 76 -11.89 -20.14 11.08
C LYS A 76 -11.30 -18.71 11.17
N GLU A 77 -11.69 -17.96 12.20
CA GLU A 77 -11.19 -16.60 12.47
C GLU A 77 -9.66 -16.60 12.65
N ASN A 78 -9.13 -17.50 13.47
CA ASN A 78 -7.69 -17.65 13.65
C ASN A 78 -6.96 -18.05 12.36
N GLN A 79 -7.58 -18.85 11.51
CA GLN A 79 -7.01 -19.22 10.22
C GLN A 79 -6.97 -18.00 9.29
N ILE A 80 -8.03 -17.22 9.22
CA ILE A 80 -8.08 -15.96 8.43
C ILE A 80 -7.02 -14.99 8.94
N LEU A 81 -6.95 -14.75 10.25
CA LEU A 81 -5.92 -13.88 10.84
C LEU A 81 -4.50 -14.32 10.52
N LYS A 82 -4.25 -15.64 10.53
CA LYS A 82 -2.95 -16.19 10.14
C LYS A 82 -2.66 -15.91 8.67
N GLN A 83 -3.61 -16.15 7.78
CA GLN A 83 -3.48 -15.87 6.35
C GLN A 83 -3.21 -14.39 6.07
N ILE A 84 -3.92 -13.48 6.76
CA ILE A 84 -3.71 -12.04 6.63
C ILE A 84 -2.30 -11.65 7.07
N LYS A 85 -1.81 -12.20 8.18
CA LYS A 85 -0.45 -11.93 8.68
C LYS A 85 0.62 -12.42 7.70
N GLU A 86 0.46 -13.62 7.18
CA GLU A 86 1.37 -14.19 6.17
C GLU A 86 1.35 -13.37 4.89
N PHE A 87 0.17 -12.96 4.42
CA PHE A 87 0.03 -12.09 3.26
C PHE A 87 0.65 -10.70 3.47
N SER A 88 0.39 -10.07 4.63
CA SER A 88 1.01 -8.78 4.98
C SER A 88 2.54 -8.88 5.08
N ALA A 89 3.06 -10.02 5.54
CA ALA A 89 4.49 -10.28 5.56
C ALA A 89 5.05 -10.43 4.14
N GLU A 90 4.32 -11.10 3.25
CA GLU A 90 4.69 -11.27 1.84
C GLU A 90 4.74 -9.93 1.09
N LEU A 91 3.79 -9.03 1.34
CA LEU A 91 3.82 -7.66 0.79
C LEU A 91 5.06 -6.86 1.21
N LYS A 92 5.69 -7.23 2.32
CA LYS A 92 6.91 -6.62 2.87
C LYS A 92 8.17 -7.46 2.62
N HIS A 93 8.03 -8.64 2.00
CA HIS A 93 9.10 -9.63 1.90
C HIS A 93 10.33 -9.14 1.14
N SER A 94 10.15 -8.30 0.13
CA SER A 94 11.27 -7.70 -0.62
C SER A 94 12.04 -6.63 0.15
N GLY A 95 11.71 -6.37 1.42
CA GLY A 95 12.27 -5.27 2.20
C GLY A 95 11.83 -3.88 1.71
N THR A 96 10.95 -3.82 0.72
CA THR A 96 10.40 -2.57 0.20
C THR A 96 8.95 -2.40 0.67
N VAL A 97 8.60 -1.15 0.97
CA VAL A 97 7.23 -0.75 1.32
C VAL A 97 6.76 0.24 0.28
N ASP A 98 5.57 -0.01 -0.27
CA ASP A 98 4.93 0.95 -1.17
C ASP A 98 4.07 1.90 -0.36
N PHE A 99 4.29 3.20 -0.57
CA PHE A 99 3.41 4.27 -0.13
C PHE A 99 2.70 4.88 -1.33
N ILE A 100 1.57 5.48 -1.08
CA ILE A 100 0.83 6.24 -2.07
C ILE A 100 0.99 7.73 -1.74
N LEU A 101 1.35 8.51 -2.72
CA LEU A 101 1.36 9.97 -2.66
C LEU A 101 0.39 10.51 -3.68
N SER A 102 -0.61 11.25 -3.23
CA SER A 102 -1.52 11.97 -4.12
C SER A 102 -0.92 13.33 -4.46
N GLY A 103 -0.62 13.56 -5.71
CA GLY A 103 0.06 14.75 -6.18
C GLY A 103 -0.52 15.32 -7.47
N SER A 104 0.13 16.36 -7.99
CA SER A 104 -0.31 17.10 -9.19
C SER A 104 -0.29 16.27 -10.48
N ILE A 105 0.51 15.20 -10.51
CA ILE A 105 0.64 14.33 -11.70
C ILE A 105 -0.24 13.07 -11.65
N GLY A 106 -1.14 12.99 -10.69
CA GLY A 106 -1.95 11.79 -10.43
C GLY A 106 -1.47 11.02 -9.21
N THR A 107 -1.66 9.71 -9.21
CA THR A 107 -1.25 8.84 -8.12
C THR A 107 0.20 8.41 -8.28
N ILE A 108 0.98 8.56 -7.21
CA ILE A 108 2.39 8.21 -7.18
C ILE A 108 2.57 7.04 -6.22
N VAL A 109 3.11 5.94 -6.73
CA VAL A 109 3.50 4.78 -5.92
C VAL A 109 4.98 4.92 -5.57
N LEU A 110 5.27 5.19 -4.31
CA LEU A 110 6.63 5.31 -3.80
C LEU A 110 7.12 3.96 -3.31
N SER A 111 8.06 3.36 -4.01
CA SER A 111 8.70 2.11 -3.62
C SER A 111 9.92 2.38 -2.73
N ALA A 112 9.69 2.52 -1.42
CA ALA A 112 10.74 2.79 -0.44
C ALA A 112 11.32 1.50 0.13
N GLN A 113 12.63 1.47 0.38
CA GLN A 113 13.25 0.38 1.15
C GLN A 113 13.09 0.64 2.64
N GLY A 114 12.44 -0.29 3.35
CA GLY A 114 12.10 -0.14 4.77
C GLY A 114 13.32 0.14 5.67
N GLN A 115 14.48 -0.47 5.36
CA GLN A 115 15.73 -0.25 6.10
C GLN A 115 16.26 1.20 6.09
N TYR A 116 15.81 2.04 5.15
CA TYR A 116 16.21 3.44 5.04
C TYR A 116 15.18 4.41 5.60
N LEU A 117 14.05 3.91 6.09
CA LEU A 117 13.08 4.73 6.80
C LEU A 117 13.65 5.05 8.19
N ALA A 118 13.80 6.34 8.49
CA ALA A 118 14.42 6.82 9.74
C ALA A 118 13.59 6.47 10.99
N ASN A 119 12.30 6.25 10.82
CA ASN A 119 11.36 5.90 11.88
C ASN A 119 10.80 4.50 11.66
N ASP A 120 10.93 3.64 12.67
CA ASP A 120 10.26 2.35 12.70
C ASP A 120 8.73 2.48 12.74
N ASN A 121 8.24 3.66 13.11
CA ASN A 121 6.81 3.95 13.23
C ASN A 121 6.28 4.66 11.97
N ILE A 122 6.00 3.88 10.94
CA ILE A 122 5.45 4.37 9.66
C ILE A 122 4.16 5.19 9.88
N SER A 123 3.39 4.87 10.94
CA SER A 123 2.12 5.57 11.23
C SER A 123 2.31 7.06 11.54
N GLU A 124 3.47 7.49 12.01
CA GLU A 124 3.74 8.90 12.32
C GLU A 124 3.90 9.78 11.08
N ILE A 125 4.29 9.18 9.96
CA ILE A 125 4.49 9.91 8.71
C ILE A 125 3.26 9.87 7.79
N LEU A 126 2.25 9.08 8.11
CA LEU A 126 1.05 8.96 7.28
C LEU A 126 0.09 10.13 7.53
N GLY A 127 -0.60 10.57 6.46
CA GLY A 127 -1.54 11.69 6.49
C GLY A 127 -0.86 13.07 6.53
N GLY A 128 0.47 13.13 6.57
CA GLY A 128 1.23 14.36 6.46
C GLY A 128 1.52 14.75 5.01
N LYS A 129 1.75 16.06 4.77
CA LYS A 129 2.29 16.56 3.50
C LYS A 129 3.80 16.45 3.51
N PHE A 130 4.32 15.76 2.50
CA PHE A 130 5.75 15.55 2.33
C PHE A 130 6.20 15.93 0.93
N LYS A 131 7.45 16.37 0.85
CA LYS A 131 8.17 16.46 -0.42
C LYS A 131 8.92 15.15 -0.67
N VAL A 132 8.89 14.71 -1.91
CA VAL A 132 9.57 13.51 -2.35
C VAL A 132 10.49 13.87 -3.50
N LEU A 133 11.77 13.66 -3.32
CA LEU A 133 12.75 13.63 -4.39
C LEU A 133 12.95 12.16 -4.79
N GLY A 134 12.74 11.83 -6.05
CA GLY A 134 12.85 10.44 -6.48
C GLY A 134 13.07 10.27 -7.98
N LYS A 135 13.29 9.02 -8.38
CA LYS A 135 13.51 8.61 -9.78
C LYS A 135 12.30 7.84 -10.30
N VAL A 136 11.75 8.26 -11.42
CA VAL A 136 10.63 7.59 -12.08
C VAL A 136 11.11 6.29 -12.72
N ILE A 137 10.40 5.18 -12.45
CA ILE A 137 10.73 3.85 -12.99
C ILE A 137 9.62 3.24 -13.84
N ALA A 138 8.36 3.69 -13.65
CA ALA A 138 7.24 3.29 -14.49
C ALA A 138 6.22 4.42 -14.57
N ILE A 139 5.45 4.44 -15.66
CA ILE A 139 4.43 5.45 -15.94
C ILE A 139 3.22 4.74 -16.54
N CYS A 140 2.05 4.95 -15.94
CA CYS A 140 0.74 4.63 -16.50
C CYS A 140 0.09 5.97 -16.87
N LYS A 141 -0.14 6.21 -18.15
CA LYS A 141 -0.57 7.54 -18.63
C LYS A 141 -2.06 7.78 -18.47
N ASP A 142 -2.85 6.75 -18.59
CA ASP A 142 -4.31 6.80 -18.56
C ASP A 142 -4.88 5.56 -17.88
N ASP A 143 -6.20 5.49 -17.78
CA ASP A 143 -6.95 4.46 -17.08
C ASP A 143 -6.97 3.08 -17.77
N SER A 144 -6.42 2.98 -18.99
CA SER A 144 -6.20 1.70 -19.67
C SER A 144 -5.00 0.93 -19.14
N GLU A 145 -4.12 1.61 -18.40
CA GLU A 145 -2.93 1.04 -17.76
C GLU A 145 -3.09 1.08 -16.24
N SER A 146 -2.51 0.12 -15.54
CA SER A 146 -2.53 0.07 -14.08
C SER A 146 -1.20 -0.35 -13.48
N ILE A 147 -1.00 0.02 -12.23
CA ILE A 147 0.11 -0.44 -11.41
C ILE A 147 -0.41 -1.54 -10.49
N ASP A 148 0.02 -2.78 -10.73
CA ASP A 148 -0.28 -3.91 -9.85
C ASP A 148 0.43 -3.72 -8.49
N LEU A 149 -0.34 -3.71 -7.40
CA LEU A 149 0.16 -3.60 -6.04
C LEU A 149 0.74 -4.92 -5.52
N LEU A 150 0.41 -6.04 -6.17
CA LEU A 150 0.92 -7.37 -5.87
C LEU A 150 2.25 -7.68 -6.59
N ARG A 151 2.70 -6.81 -7.51
CA ARG A 151 3.88 -7.02 -8.39
C ARG A 151 5.17 -7.47 -7.69
N LYS A 152 5.28 -7.27 -6.38
CA LYS A 152 6.44 -7.66 -5.55
C LYS A 152 6.22 -8.91 -4.73
N THR A 153 5.06 -9.54 -4.86
CA THR A 153 4.67 -10.73 -4.13
C THR A 153 4.61 -11.94 -5.06
N THR A 154 4.61 -13.12 -4.49
CA THR A 154 4.36 -14.37 -5.24
C THR A 154 2.96 -14.41 -5.85
N LEU A 155 2.02 -13.61 -5.34
CA LEU A 155 0.65 -13.55 -5.86
C LEU A 155 0.56 -12.90 -7.25
N SER A 156 1.56 -12.13 -7.65
CA SER A 156 1.60 -11.53 -9.01
C SER A 156 1.65 -12.53 -10.15
N ILE A 157 1.91 -13.81 -9.85
CA ILE A 157 1.88 -14.90 -10.84
C ILE A 157 0.51 -15.57 -10.97
N LEU A 158 -0.44 -15.24 -10.09
CA LEU A 158 -1.80 -15.79 -10.14
C LEU A 158 -2.62 -15.09 -11.23
N THR A 159 -3.55 -15.81 -11.81
CA THR A 159 -4.57 -15.22 -12.68
C THR A 159 -5.59 -14.44 -11.86
N ASP A 160 -6.30 -13.49 -12.49
CA ASP A 160 -7.34 -12.70 -11.82
C ASP A 160 -8.40 -13.59 -11.16
N GLU A 161 -8.77 -14.70 -11.80
CA GLU A 161 -9.71 -15.69 -11.24
C GLU A 161 -9.20 -16.30 -9.93
N LEU A 162 -7.93 -16.71 -9.89
CA LEU A 162 -7.32 -17.28 -8.68
C LEU A 162 -7.13 -16.22 -7.59
N LEU A 163 -6.85 -14.97 -7.96
CA LEU A 163 -6.79 -13.86 -7.03
C LEU A 163 -8.16 -13.57 -6.44
N ASP A 164 -9.22 -13.56 -7.25
CA ASP A 164 -10.58 -13.37 -6.77
C ASP A 164 -10.99 -14.51 -5.81
N ASP A 165 -10.69 -15.76 -6.13
CA ASP A 165 -10.92 -16.89 -5.23
C ASP A 165 -10.15 -16.75 -3.91
N PHE A 166 -8.90 -16.29 -3.97
CA PHE A 166 -8.09 -16.01 -2.78
C PHE A 166 -8.74 -14.93 -1.89
N PHE A 167 -9.26 -13.87 -2.52
CA PHE A 167 -9.89 -12.76 -1.80
C PHE A 167 -11.36 -12.98 -1.45
N VAL A 168 -12.04 -14.04 -1.94
CA VAL A 168 -13.44 -14.36 -1.59
C VAL A 168 -13.65 -14.46 -0.08
N GLY A 169 -12.70 -15.06 0.64
CA GLY A 169 -12.76 -15.16 2.10
C GLY A 169 -12.80 -13.80 2.81
N PHE A 170 -12.19 -12.79 2.21
CA PHE A 170 -12.15 -11.41 2.74
C PHE A 170 -13.32 -10.54 2.27
N LYS A 171 -14.07 -10.99 1.27
CA LYS A 171 -15.26 -10.32 0.71
C LYS A 171 -16.57 -10.93 1.23
N SER A 172 -16.53 -11.80 2.26
CA SER A 172 -17.70 -12.55 2.74
C SER A 172 -18.83 -11.62 3.23
N GLU A 173 -20.06 -12.15 3.27
CA GLU A 173 -21.26 -11.41 3.72
C GLU A 173 -21.08 -10.90 5.16
N ASP A 174 -20.38 -11.66 6.01
CA ASP A 174 -20.09 -11.27 7.38
C ASP A 174 -19.21 -10.02 7.46
N MET A 175 -18.39 -9.77 6.42
CA MET A 175 -17.55 -8.58 6.33
C MET A 175 -18.31 -7.34 5.87
N LYS A 176 -19.45 -7.51 5.17
CA LYS A 176 -20.26 -6.37 4.65
C LYS A 176 -20.90 -5.53 5.75
N GLN A 177 -21.07 -6.07 6.95
CA GLN A 177 -21.57 -5.32 8.10
C GLN A 177 -20.55 -4.31 8.64
N PHE A 178 -19.29 -4.43 8.26
CA PHE A 178 -18.23 -3.52 8.62
C PHE A 178 -17.97 -2.54 7.48
N ASN A 179 -17.74 -1.29 7.80
CA ASN A 179 -17.40 -0.25 6.82
C ASN A 179 -15.92 -0.35 6.41
N LEU A 180 -15.57 -1.46 5.77
CA LEU A 180 -14.23 -1.65 5.23
C LEU A 180 -14.05 -0.84 3.93
N PRO A 181 -12.84 -0.32 3.65
CA PRO A 181 -12.54 0.27 2.35
C PRO A 181 -12.67 -0.77 1.24
N GLU A 182 -12.71 -0.30 0.00
CA GLU A 182 -12.65 -1.21 -1.15
C GLU A 182 -11.29 -1.91 -1.22
N LEU A 183 -11.31 -3.21 -1.48
CA LEU A 183 -10.10 -3.98 -1.72
C LEU A 183 -9.52 -3.62 -3.09
N MET A 184 -8.41 -2.89 -3.07
CA MET A 184 -7.72 -2.45 -4.28
C MET A 184 -6.42 -3.25 -4.47
N THR A 185 -6.32 -3.98 -5.56
CA THR A 185 -5.10 -4.72 -5.95
C THR A 185 -4.28 -3.98 -7.00
N GLU A 186 -4.86 -2.96 -7.62
CA GLU A 186 -4.22 -2.16 -8.66
C GLU A 186 -4.53 -0.66 -8.51
N ILE A 187 -3.67 0.17 -9.06
CA ILE A 187 -3.86 1.62 -9.16
C ILE A 187 -3.91 1.97 -10.64
N LYS A 188 -5.07 2.44 -11.11
CA LYS A 188 -5.25 2.90 -12.49
C LYS A 188 -4.54 4.22 -12.74
N GLY A 189 -4.11 4.43 -13.98
CA GLY A 189 -3.55 5.69 -14.41
C GLY A 189 -4.56 6.85 -14.41
N PRO A 190 -4.09 8.10 -14.41
CA PRO A 190 -2.66 8.46 -14.47
C PRO A 190 -1.90 8.17 -13.17
N ALA A 191 -0.84 7.39 -13.27
CA ALA A 191 -0.04 6.98 -12.12
C ALA A 191 1.43 6.78 -12.48
N VAL A 192 2.33 6.93 -11.52
CA VAL A 192 3.76 6.70 -11.70
C VAL A 192 4.33 5.89 -10.55
N ILE A 193 5.35 5.06 -10.84
CA ILE A 193 6.17 4.43 -9.79
C ILE A 193 7.45 5.23 -9.65
N VAL A 194 7.76 5.61 -8.41
CA VAL A 194 8.95 6.38 -8.06
C VAL A 194 9.76 5.65 -7.00
N ILE A 195 11.06 5.52 -7.21
CA ILE A 195 11.99 5.14 -6.16
C ILE A 195 12.38 6.42 -5.44
N PRO A 196 11.98 6.62 -4.17
CA PRO A 196 12.33 7.80 -3.42
C PRO A 196 13.81 7.77 -3.05
N ILE A 197 14.48 8.90 -3.24
CA ILE A 197 15.84 9.18 -2.76
C ILE A 197 15.74 9.84 -1.38
N ALA A 198 14.74 10.71 -1.22
CA ALA A 198 14.42 11.34 0.05
C ALA A 198 12.92 11.65 0.14
N ILE A 199 12.38 11.46 1.35
CA ILE A 199 11.04 11.90 1.76
C ILE A 199 11.28 12.85 2.93
N TYR A 200 10.79 14.08 2.84
CA TYR A 200 11.05 15.12 3.83
C TYR A 200 9.90 16.12 3.90
N ALA A 201 9.79 16.82 5.03
CA ALA A 201 8.82 17.89 5.27
C ALA A 201 9.40 19.27 4.93
#